data_2ce4c155c8a49809dd354ed303cc70f7
#
_entry.id   2ce4c155c8a49809dd354ed303cc70f7
#
_cell.length_a   1.000
_cell.length_b   1.000
_cell.length_c   1.000
_cell.angle_alpha   90.00
_cell.angle_beta   90.00
_cell.angle_gamma   90.00
#
_symmetry.space_group_name_H-M   'P 1'
#
loop_
_entity.id
_entity.type
_entity.pdbx_description
1 polymer ?
#
loop_
_entity_poly.entity_id
_entity_poly.type
_entity_poly.pdbx_seq_one_letter_code
_entity_poly.pdbx_strand_id
1 'polypeptide(L)'
;MTRRARIFWIAAILYWCALFAGTHVPARVIEKVPLNDKVEHLVGYGGLATLLFLAFLVGQRRQPASIAILVLGILILYGAIDEWTQIPVGRDCDLFDWYADVTGSAVALVLLTMLAGYLTAKKR
;
A
#
# COMPACT_ATOMS: atom_id res chain seq x y z
N MET A 1 19.09 0.87 13.07
CA MET A 1 17.65 1.18 12.85
C MET A 1 17.06 1.70 14.15
N THR A 2 16.43 2.86 14.14
CA THR A 2 15.80 3.46 15.33
C THR A 2 14.60 2.63 15.80
N ARG A 3 14.23 2.74 17.10
CA ARG A 3 13.03 2.07 17.63
C ARG A 3 11.76 2.43 16.85
N ARG A 4 11.63 3.70 16.46
CA ARG A 4 10.48 4.18 15.66
C ARG A 4 10.43 3.54 14.28
N ALA A 5 11.57 3.47 13.58
CA ALA A 5 11.64 2.80 12.28
C ALA A 5 11.25 1.32 12.37
N ARG A 6 11.68 0.64 13.44
CA ARG A 6 11.31 -0.77 13.67
C ARG A 6 9.79 -0.94 13.83
N ILE A 7 9.14 -0.05 14.57
CA ILE A 7 7.68 -0.10 14.77
C ILE A 7 6.95 0.03 13.42
N PHE A 8 7.33 1.01 12.58
CA PHE A 8 6.70 1.19 11.27
C PHE A 8 6.94 0.00 10.33
N TRP A 9 8.14 -0.60 10.36
CA TRP A 9 8.42 -1.81 9.58
C TRP A 9 7.58 -3.00 10.03
N ILE A 10 7.45 -3.23 11.34
CA ILE A 10 6.59 -4.29 11.87
C ILE A 10 5.14 -4.05 11.47
N ALA A 11 4.63 -2.82 11.64
CA ALA A 11 3.28 -2.46 11.24
C ALA A 11 3.05 -2.66 9.73
N ALA A 12 4.00 -2.25 8.88
CA ALA A 12 3.92 -2.44 7.43
C ALA A 12 3.88 -3.92 7.05
N ILE A 13 4.72 -4.75 7.67
CA ILE A 13 4.76 -6.20 7.39
C ILE A 13 3.45 -6.87 7.83
N LEU A 14 2.97 -6.58 9.04
CA LEU A 14 1.72 -7.14 9.53
C LEU A 14 0.52 -6.72 8.68
N TYR A 15 0.47 -5.45 8.28
CA TYR A 15 -0.57 -4.94 7.41
C TYR A 15 -0.49 -5.58 6.03
N TRP A 16 0.71 -5.74 5.47
CA TRP A 16 0.91 -6.42 4.19
C TRP A 16 0.41 -7.86 4.21
N CYS A 17 0.76 -8.60 5.28
CA CYS A 17 0.25 -9.97 5.46
C CYS A 17 -1.28 -10.00 5.59
N ALA A 18 -1.87 -9.05 6.32
CA ALA A 18 -3.32 -8.94 6.46
C ALA A 18 -4.00 -8.57 5.13
N LEU A 19 -3.42 -7.66 4.37
CA LEU A 19 -3.91 -7.27 3.04
C LEU A 19 -3.87 -8.48 2.10
N PHE A 20 -2.73 -9.17 2.00
CA PHE A 20 -2.59 -10.39 1.21
C PHE A 20 -3.63 -11.45 1.59
N ALA A 21 -3.81 -11.69 2.90
CA ALA A 21 -4.82 -12.64 3.36
C ALA A 21 -6.24 -12.20 2.98
N GLY A 22 -6.53 -10.90 3.00
CA GLY A 22 -7.83 -10.32 2.61
C GLY A 22 -8.10 -10.49 1.12
N THR A 23 -7.14 -10.13 0.26
CA THR A 23 -7.25 -10.25 -1.20
C THR A 23 -7.31 -11.72 -1.67
N HIS A 24 -6.88 -12.68 -0.84
CA HIS A 24 -6.89 -14.12 -1.12
C HIS A 24 -8.03 -14.89 -0.45
N VAL A 25 -9.02 -14.20 0.11
CA VAL A 25 -10.25 -14.85 0.57
C VAL A 25 -10.99 -15.43 -0.65
N PRO A 26 -11.34 -16.75 -0.65
CA PRO A 26 -12.00 -17.36 -1.79
C PRO A 26 -13.30 -16.67 -2.18
N ALA A 27 -13.56 -16.52 -3.48
CA ALA A 27 -14.73 -15.83 -4.04
C ALA A 27 -16.05 -16.31 -3.42
N ARG A 28 -16.22 -17.62 -3.20
CA ARG A 28 -17.39 -18.23 -2.55
C ARG A 28 -17.71 -17.69 -1.14
N VAL A 29 -16.74 -17.06 -0.48
CA VAL A 29 -16.89 -16.45 0.85
C VAL A 29 -17.28 -15.00 0.72
N ILE A 30 -16.73 -14.29 -0.27
CA ILE A 30 -16.89 -12.84 -0.49
C ILE A 30 -18.26 -12.49 -1.05
N GLU A 31 -18.88 -13.35 -1.88
CA GLU A 31 -20.22 -13.11 -2.45
C GLU A 31 -21.30 -12.71 -1.42
N LYS A 32 -21.02 -12.91 -0.13
CA LYS A 32 -21.91 -12.55 0.98
C LYS A 32 -21.65 -11.17 1.58
N VAL A 33 -20.59 -10.47 1.15
CA VAL A 33 -20.18 -9.17 1.70
C VAL A 33 -20.42 -8.08 0.65
N PRO A 34 -21.35 -7.14 0.87
CA PRO A 34 -21.72 -6.12 -0.15
C PRO A 34 -20.72 -4.95 -0.17
N LEU A 35 -19.43 -5.20 -0.06
CA LEU A 35 -18.39 -4.19 -0.20
C LEU A 35 -17.96 -4.09 -1.67
N ASN A 36 -17.64 -2.87 -2.10
CA ASN A 36 -17.11 -2.65 -3.44
C ASN A 36 -15.63 -3.06 -3.43
N ASP A 37 -15.32 -4.15 -4.10
CA ASP A 37 -13.98 -4.75 -4.21
C ASP A 37 -12.90 -3.69 -4.54
N LYS A 38 -13.16 -2.83 -5.51
CA LYS A 38 -12.25 -1.76 -5.92
C LYS A 38 -11.96 -0.72 -4.83
N VAL A 39 -12.93 -0.46 -3.95
CA VAL A 39 -12.73 0.42 -2.78
C VAL A 39 -11.83 -0.27 -1.75
N GLU A 40 -11.98 -1.57 -1.56
CA GLU A 40 -11.10 -2.35 -0.67
C GLU A 40 -9.65 -2.32 -1.16
N HIS A 41 -9.42 -2.55 -2.45
CA HIS A 41 -8.11 -2.44 -3.09
C HIS A 41 -7.53 -1.04 -2.92
N LEU A 42 -8.27 0.00 -3.30
CA LEU A 42 -7.82 1.40 -3.22
C LEU A 42 -7.42 1.80 -1.79
N VAL A 43 -8.25 1.49 -0.80
CA VAL A 43 -8.00 1.83 0.61
C VAL A 43 -6.89 0.95 1.19
N GLY A 44 -6.91 -0.35 0.88
CA GLY A 44 -5.91 -1.31 1.34
C GLY A 44 -4.50 -0.95 0.89
N TYR A 45 -4.32 -0.69 -0.38
CA TYR A 45 -3.01 -0.31 -0.94
C TYR A 45 -2.60 1.11 -0.55
N GLY A 46 -3.54 2.05 -0.41
CA GLY A 46 -3.26 3.37 0.17
C GLY A 46 -2.73 3.30 1.60
N GLY A 47 -3.29 2.40 2.42
CA GLY A 47 -2.83 2.11 3.77
C GLY A 47 -1.42 1.50 3.79
N LEU A 48 -1.17 0.51 2.92
CA LEU A 48 0.15 -0.12 2.78
C LEU A 48 1.20 0.88 2.32
N ALA A 49 0.88 1.72 1.32
CA ALA A 49 1.75 2.80 0.84
C ALA A 49 2.13 3.77 1.96
N THR A 50 1.16 4.13 2.81
CA THR A 50 1.37 5.00 3.96
C THR A 50 2.37 4.40 4.95
N LEU A 51 2.18 3.14 5.34
CA LEU A 51 3.05 2.48 6.30
C LEU A 51 4.46 2.27 5.76
N LEU A 52 4.62 1.86 4.50
CA LEU A 52 5.92 1.72 3.85
C LEU A 52 6.63 3.08 3.72
N PHE A 53 5.92 4.13 3.31
CA PHE A 53 6.49 5.47 3.22
C PHE A 53 7.02 5.93 4.58
N LEU A 54 6.26 5.77 5.66
CA LEU A 54 6.68 6.15 7.01
C LEU A 54 7.85 5.29 7.51
N ALA A 55 7.87 3.99 7.22
CA ALA A 55 8.96 3.09 7.57
C ALA A 55 10.29 3.52 6.92
N PHE A 56 10.25 3.88 5.64
CA PHE A 56 11.42 4.41 4.93
C PHE A 56 11.80 5.81 5.39
N LEU A 57 10.83 6.71 5.59
CA LEU A 57 11.08 8.10 5.97
C LEU A 57 11.77 8.20 7.34
N VAL A 58 11.31 7.42 8.32
CA VAL A 58 11.88 7.43 9.69
C VAL A 58 13.21 6.69 9.74
N GLY A 59 13.45 5.73 8.86
CA GLY A 59 14.65 4.89 8.84
C GLY A 59 15.82 5.43 8.02
N GLN A 60 15.58 6.36 7.10
CA GLN A 60 16.57 6.77 6.11
C GLN A 60 16.60 8.30 5.93
N ARG A 61 17.79 8.84 5.57
CA ARG A 61 17.95 10.28 5.20
C ARG A 61 17.68 10.51 3.70
N ARG A 62 16.65 9.88 3.15
CA ARG A 62 16.25 10.08 1.75
C ARG A 62 15.21 11.20 1.63
N GLN A 63 15.19 11.83 0.45
CA GLN A 63 14.15 12.82 0.12
C GLN A 63 12.78 12.14 0.05
N PRO A 64 11.71 12.77 0.59
CA PRO A 64 10.36 12.18 0.57
C PRO A 64 9.90 11.76 -0.82
N ALA A 65 10.19 12.55 -1.86
CA ALA A 65 9.85 12.23 -3.25
C ALA A 65 10.53 10.94 -3.74
N SER A 66 11.81 10.73 -3.41
CA SER A 66 12.53 9.50 -3.78
C SER A 66 11.96 8.27 -3.07
N ILE A 67 11.51 8.43 -1.82
CA ILE A 67 10.82 7.36 -1.08
C ILE A 67 9.49 7.05 -1.75
N ALA A 68 8.71 8.06 -2.12
CA ALA A 68 7.42 7.88 -2.77
C ALA A 68 7.56 7.11 -4.09
N ILE A 69 8.52 7.47 -4.94
CA ILE A 69 8.80 6.78 -6.20
C ILE A 69 9.18 5.31 -5.95
N LEU A 70 10.05 5.05 -4.97
CA LEU A 70 10.45 3.69 -4.62
C LEU A 70 9.26 2.86 -4.15
N VAL A 71 8.47 3.38 -3.21
CA VAL A 71 7.30 2.68 -2.66
C VAL A 71 6.25 2.45 -3.75
N LEU A 72 6.00 3.45 -4.61
CA LEU A 72 5.06 3.28 -5.72
C LEU A 72 5.52 2.17 -6.67
N GLY A 73 6.79 2.13 -7.03
CA GLY A 73 7.35 1.06 -7.87
C GLY A 73 7.18 -0.32 -7.25
N ILE A 74 7.43 -0.46 -5.94
CA ILE A 74 7.20 -1.71 -5.19
C ILE A 74 5.74 -2.12 -5.28
N LEU A 75 4.79 -1.19 -5.06
CA LEU A 75 3.36 -1.51 -5.01
C LEU A 75 2.74 -1.77 -6.38
N ILE A 76 3.24 -1.13 -7.44
CA ILE A 76 2.87 -1.45 -8.83
C ILE A 76 3.20 -2.92 -9.15
N LEU A 77 4.42 -3.35 -8.82
CA LEU A 77 4.85 -4.72 -9.07
C LEU A 77 4.13 -5.72 -8.16
N TYR A 78 3.99 -5.36 -6.88
CA TYR A 78 3.29 -6.21 -5.93
C TYR A 78 1.82 -6.39 -6.30
N GLY A 79 1.10 -5.32 -6.67
CA GLY A 79 -0.30 -5.40 -7.10
C GLY A 79 -0.49 -6.34 -8.29
N ALA A 80 0.41 -6.28 -9.29
CA ALA A 80 0.36 -7.22 -10.41
C ALA A 80 0.58 -8.68 -9.98
N ILE A 81 1.46 -8.92 -9.02
CA ILE A 81 1.69 -10.26 -8.46
C ILE A 81 0.49 -10.70 -7.62
N ASP A 82 -0.08 -9.81 -6.81
CA ASP A 82 -1.24 -10.05 -5.96
C ASP A 82 -2.43 -10.52 -6.81
N GLU A 83 -2.77 -9.77 -7.87
CA GLU A 83 -3.83 -10.14 -8.83
C GLU A 83 -3.59 -11.52 -9.46
N TRP A 84 -2.37 -11.78 -9.90
CA TRP A 84 -2.05 -13.07 -10.50
C TRP A 84 -2.15 -14.23 -9.51
N THR A 85 -1.76 -14.03 -8.26
CA THR A 85 -1.80 -15.06 -7.21
C THR A 85 -3.20 -15.29 -6.62
N GLN A 86 -4.20 -14.49 -6.97
CA GLN A 86 -5.61 -14.69 -6.61
C GLN A 86 -6.31 -15.77 -7.47
N ILE A 87 -5.80 -16.07 -8.67
CA ILE A 87 -6.38 -17.07 -9.57
C ILE A 87 -6.57 -18.46 -8.90
N PRO A 88 -5.57 -19.00 -8.15
CA PRO A 88 -5.72 -20.30 -7.50
C PRO A 88 -6.82 -20.39 -6.42
N VAL A 89 -7.24 -19.25 -5.87
CA VAL A 89 -8.32 -19.19 -4.86
C VAL A 89 -9.69 -18.91 -5.48
N GLY A 90 -9.78 -18.96 -6.81
CA GLY A 90 -11.03 -18.82 -7.57
C GLY A 90 -11.50 -17.38 -7.70
N ARG A 91 -10.59 -16.41 -7.61
CA ARG A 91 -10.84 -15.00 -7.96
C ARG A 91 -10.36 -14.73 -9.38
N ASP A 92 -10.96 -13.74 -10.02
CA ASP A 92 -10.52 -13.26 -11.32
C ASP A 92 -9.34 -12.30 -11.14
N CYS A 93 -8.34 -12.41 -12.02
CA CYS A 93 -7.28 -11.41 -12.13
C CYS A 93 -7.88 -10.18 -12.84
N ASP A 94 -8.25 -9.15 -12.09
CA ASP A 94 -8.93 -7.96 -12.61
C ASP A 94 -7.95 -6.78 -12.74
N LEU A 95 -7.74 -6.35 -13.98
CA LEU A 95 -6.92 -5.17 -14.27
C LEU A 95 -7.43 -3.89 -13.58
N PHE A 96 -8.75 -3.78 -13.35
CA PHE A 96 -9.32 -2.61 -12.66
C PHE A 96 -9.01 -2.62 -11.16
N ASP A 97 -8.84 -3.78 -10.54
CA ASP A 97 -8.40 -3.89 -9.14
C ASP A 97 -6.94 -3.47 -9.02
N TRP A 98 -6.08 -3.90 -9.95
CA TRP A 98 -4.72 -3.39 -10.03
C TRP A 98 -4.67 -1.86 -10.24
N TYR A 99 -5.55 -1.27 -11.08
CA TYR A 99 -5.63 0.19 -11.19
C TYR A 99 -6.08 0.85 -9.88
N ALA A 100 -6.97 0.24 -9.11
CA ALA A 100 -7.37 0.73 -7.81
C ALA A 100 -6.18 0.71 -6.82
N ASP A 101 -5.37 -0.36 -6.81
CA ASP A 101 -4.15 -0.49 -6.01
C ASP A 101 -3.15 0.64 -6.31
N VAL A 102 -2.85 0.83 -7.58
CA VAL A 102 -1.91 1.87 -8.04
C VAL A 102 -2.43 3.26 -7.72
N THR A 103 -3.73 3.51 -7.92
CA THR A 103 -4.36 4.80 -7.65
C THR A 103 -4.35 5.10 -6.15
N GLY A 104 -4.77 4.17 -5.31
CA GLY A 104 -4.76 4.33 -3.86
C GLY A 104 -3.36 4.60 -3.32
N SER A 105 -2.37 3.85 -3.80
CA SER A 105 -0.96 4.04 -3.47
C SER A 105 -0.46 5.42 -3.89
N ALA A 106 -0.72 5.84 -5.13
CA ALA A 106 -0.26 7.10 -5.67
C ALA A 106 -0.86 8.30 -4.92
N VAL A 107 -2.16 8.28 -4.66
CA VAL A 107 -2.85 9.35 -3.90
C VAL A 107 -2.25 9.47 -2.50
N ALA A 108 -2.10 8.37 -1.77
CA ALA A 108 -1.51 8.39 -0.44
C ALA A 108 -0.07 8.96 -0.46
N LEU A 109 0.76 8.53 -1.41
CA LEU A 109 2.15 8.97 -1.52
C LEU A 109 2.28 10.44 -1.91
N VAL A 110 1.42 10.95 -2.78
CA VAL A 110 1.38 12.39 -3.12
C VAL A 110 1.05 13.22 -1.88
N LEU A 111 -0.01 12.88 -1.16
CA LEU A 111 -0.43 13.60 0.04
C LEU A 111 0.66 13.58 1.13
N LEU A 112 1.29 12.43 1.35
CA LEU A 112 2.37 12.31 2.34
C LEU A 112 3.63 13.07 1.95
N THR A 113 3.97 13.10 0.68
CA THR A 113 5.13 13.85 0.18
C THR A 113 4.90 15.35 0.33
N MET A 114 3.70 15.84 0.00
CA MET A 114 3.33 17.24 0.18
C MET A 114 3.36 17.64 1.67
N LEU A 115 2.81 16.81 2.55
CA LEU A 115 2.81 17.03 3.99
C LEU A 115 4.25 17.08 4.54
N ALA A 116 5.10 16.13 4.15
CA ALA A 116 6.51 16.11 4.57
C ALA A 116 7.26 17.35 4.11
N GLY A 117 7.02 17.81 2.88
CA GLY A 117 7.58 19.06 2.35
C GLY A 117 7.14 20.29 3.14
N TYR A 118 5.85 20.40 3.42
CA TYR A 118 5.29 21.51 4.22
C TYR A 118 5.89 21.56 5.63
N LEU A 119 5.95 20.41 6.32
CA LEU A 119 6.51 20.35 7.67
C LEU A 119 8.01 20.69 7.72
N THR A 120 8.74 20.39 6.65
CA THR A 120 10.16 20.72 6.54
C THR A 120 10.37 22.21 6.31
N ALA A 121 9.53 22.83 5.45
CA ALA A 121 9.59 24.26 5.17
C ALA A 121 9.27 25.12 6.42
N LYS A 122 8.33 24.69 7.26
CA LYS A 122 7.94 25.40 8.50
C LYS A 122 9.02 25.39 9.59
N LYS A 123 10.01 24.49 9.51
CA LYS A 123 11.11 24.39 10.49
C LYS A 123 12.34 25.22 10.13
N ARG A 124 12.34 25.85 8.96
CA ARG A 124 13.38 26.78 8.47
C ARG A 124 12.98 28.21 8.74
#